data_2dd56aedb9cd4c68eb9a4af4696f44da
#
_entry.id   2dd56aedb9cd4c68eb9a4af4696f44da
#
_cell.length_a   1.000
_cell.length_b   1.000
_cell.length_c   1.000
_cell.angle_alpha   90.00
_cell.angle_beta   90.00
_cell.angle_gamma   90.00
#
_symmetry.space_group_name_H-M   'P 1'
#
loop_
_entity.id
_entity.type
_entity.pdbx_description
1 polymer ?
#
loop_
_entity_poly.entity_id
_entity_poly.type
_entity_poly.pdbx_seq_one_letter_code
_entity_poly.pdbx_strand_id
1 'polypeptide(L)'
;AERTEQDPVRFANLKPVEATIQVNAGQAKEISKHLIGIFFEDINYGADGGLYAELVQNRDFEYTPTDRGNDQNWNTTHSWSVQGSDATLSIATENPIHPNNPHYAVFDVNAAEQTALVNAGFDGIALTKGEKYDFSLFGKVLEGKGGKVLVNLVDKDGTIIGQTAVNVTSKDWKQQKAVLTAT
;
A
#
# COMPACT_ATOMS: atom_id res chain seq x y z
N ALA A 1 8.57 32.98 -0.50
CA ALA A 1 8.27 34.19 0.25
C ALA A 1 7.39 35.10 -0.62
N GLU A 2 6.21 35.46 -0.14
CA GLU A 2 5.35 36.44 -0.84
C GLU A 2 6.03 37.81 -0.81
N ARG A 3 6.11 38.47 -1.98
CA ARG A 3 6.56 39.85 -2.06
C ARG A 3 5.49 40.75 -1.46
N THR A 4 5.85 41.58 -0.51
CA THR A 4 4.93 42.57 0.03
C THR A 4 4.98 43.87 -0.80
N GLU A 5 3.91 44.65 -0.78
CA GLU A 5 3.87 45.96 -1.47
C GLU A 5 4.98 46.93 -1.00
N GLN A 6 5.55 46.68 0.17
CA GLN A 6 6.63 47.50 0.76
C GLN A 6 8.04 47.09 0.28
N ASP A 7 8.19 45.91 -0.34
CA ASP A 7 9.49 45.41 -0.77
C ASP A 7 10.20 46.33 -1.79
N PRO A 8 9.51 46.93 -2.81
CA PRO A 8 10.16 47.86 -3.71
C PRO A 8 10.73 49.10 -3.02
N VAL A 9 10.04 49.61 -2.00
CA VAL A 9 10.48 50.78 -1.24
C VAL A 9 11.64 50.40 -0.29
N ARG A 10 11.50 49.27 0.39
CA ARG A 10 12.52 48.78 1.36
C ARG A 10 13.83 48.47 0.70
N PHE A 11 13.86 47.99 -0.51
CA PHE A 11 15.05 47.56 -1.25
C PHE A 11 15.50 48.54 -2.33
N ALA A 12 14.79 49.67 -2.52
CA ALA A 12 15.10 50.64 -3.57
C ALA A 12 16.49 51.27 -3.45
N ASN A 13 17.02 51.37 -2.23
CA ASN A 13 18.31 52.05 -1.93
C ASN A 13 19.43 51.06 -1.59
N LEU A 14 19.28 49.77 -1.87
CA LEU A 14 20.34 48.81 -1.67
C LEU A 14 21.49 49.11 -2.66
N LYS A 15 22.66 49.34 -2.15
CA LYS A 15 23.85 49.43 -2.97
C LYS A 15 24.26 48.04 -3.47
N PRO A 16 24.74 47.92 -4.69
CA PRO A 16 25.34 46.67 -5.17
C PRO A 16 26.44 46.23 -4.18
N VAL A 17 26.38 44.97 -3.77
CA VAL A 17 27.41 44.34 -2.96
C VAL A 17 28.23 43.46 -3.90
N GLU A 18 29.49 43.76 -4.05
CA GLU A 18 30.44 42.88 -4.72
C GLU A 18 31.02 41.94 -3.68
N ALA A 19 30.86 40.64 -3.95
CA ALA A 19 31.45 39.61 -3.10
C ALA A 19 32.31 38.69 -3.99
N THR A 20 33.53 38.45 -3.54
CA THR A 20 34.42 37.46 -4.18
C THR A 20 34.45 36.20 -3.35
N ILE A 21 34.12 35.08 -3.95
CA ILE A 21 34.23 33.76 -3.33
C ILE A 21 35.48 33.09 -3.88
N GLN A 22 36.46 32.83 -3.05
CA GLN A 22 37.68 32.12 -3.41
C GLN A 22 37.52 30.64 -3.01
N VAL A 23 37.50 29.75 -3.97
CA VAL A 23 37.45 28.30 -3.75
C VAL A 23 38.86 27.73 -3.83
N ASN A 24 39.36 27.17 -2.74
CA ASN A 24 40.66 26.50 -2.71
C ASN A 24 40.48 24.99 -2.77
N ALA A 25 40.51 24.42 -3.98
CA ALA A 25 40.34 22.99 -4.21
C ALA A 25 41.46 22.13 -3.57
N GLY A 26 42.64 22.72 -3.35
CA GLY A 26 43.76 22.02 -2.69
C GLY A 26 43.57 21.78 -1.17
N GLN A 27 42.56 22.42 -0.57
CA GLN A 27 42.17 22.24 0.83
C GLN A 27 40.83 21.53 0.98
N ALA A 28 40.37 20.85 -0.07
CA ALA A 28 39.12 20.07 -0.02
C ALA A 28 39.21 18.98 1.08
N LYS A 29 38.15 18.86 1.86
CA LYS A 29 38.00 17.81 2.85
C LYS A 29 36.97 16.80 2.32
N GLU A 30 37.21 15.55 2.63
CA GLU A 30 36.20 14.51 2.33
C GLU A 30 34.94 14.79 3.14
N ILE A 31 33.81 14.84 2.45
CA ILE A 31 32.49 14.98 3.08
C ILE A 31 31.89 13.56 3.23
N SER A 32 31.32 13.32 4.40
CA SER A 32 30.59 12.05 4.62
C SER A 32 29.54 11.82 3.52
N LYS A 33 29.54 10.63 2.94
CA LYS A 33 28.52 10.22 1.98
C LYS A 33 27.09 10.23 2.54
N HIS A 34 26.95 10.37 3.84
CA HIS A 34 25.68 10.46 4.56
C HIS A 34 25.28 11.90 4.91
N LEU A 35 26.06 12.91 4.49
CA LEU A 35 25.76 14.31 4.78
C LEU A 35 24.58 14.87 3.98
N ILE A 36 24.38 14.33 2.77
CA ILE A 36 23.29 14.73 1.88
C ILE A 36 22.31 13.58 1.81
N GLY A 37 21.06 13.86 2.08
CA GLY A 37 19.95 12.92 2.01
C GLY A 37 18.67 13.62 1.58
N ILE A 38 17.59 12.88 1.60
CA ILE A 38 16.25 13.43 1.39
C ILE A 38 15.46 13.27 2.69
N PHE A 39 14.59 14.23 2.98
CA PHE A 39 13.52 14.04 3.94
C PHE A 39 12.40 13.30 3.21
N PHE A 40 11.95 12.20 3.80
CA PHE A 40 10.84 11.42 3.30
C PHE A 40 9.84 11.18 4.44
N GLU A 41 8.58 11.42 4.17
CA GLU A 41 7.48 11.18 5.08
C GLU A 41 6.34 10.52 4.30
N ASP A 42 5.71 9.50 4.89
CA ASP A 42 4.58 8.83 4.26
C ASP A 42 3.29 9.63 4.45
N ILE A 43 3.10 10.62 3.60
CA ILE A 43 1.89 11.43 3.52
C ILE A 43 1.13 11.05 2.26
N ASN A 44 -0.19 10.90 2.36
CA ASN A 44 -1.08 10.59 1.24
C ASN A 44 -0.64 9.35 0.44
N TYR A 45 -0.26 8.29 1.18
CA TYR A 45 0.20 7.03 0.58
C TYR A 45 1.45 7.19 -0.30
N GLY A 46 2.35 8.10 0.08
CA GLY A 46 3.57 8.37 -0.68
C GLY A 46 4.56 7.19 -0.69
N ALA A 47 4.58 6.38 0.36
CA ALA A 47 5.40 5.16 0.44
C ALA A 47 4.61 3.94 -0.03
N ASP A 48 3.72 3.44 0.82
CA ASP A 48 2.86 2.28 0.53
C ASP A 48 1.69 2.74 -0.34
N GLY A 49 1.50 2.13 -1.51
CA GLY A 49 0.59 2.62 -2.54
C GLY A 49 1.19 3.69 -3.48
N GLY A 50 2.39 4.19 -3.17
CA GLY A 50 3.13 5.18 -3.97
C GLY A 50 4.47 4.64 -4.48
N LEU A 51 5.59 4.98 -3.82
CA LEU A 51 6.93 4.50 -4.20
C LEU A 51 7.04 2.97 -4.17
N TYR A 52 6.39 2.32 -3.23
CA TYR A 52 6.15 0.88 -3.24
C TYR A 52 4.85 0.61 -4.00
N ALA A 53 4.97 0.05 -5.19
CA ALA A 53 3.87 -0.14 -6.15
C ALA A 53 2.91 -1.28 -5.74
N GLU A 54 2.51 -1.31 -4.47
CA GLU A 54 1.48 -2.19 -3.94
C GLU A 54 0.11 -1.54 -4.16
N LEU A 55 -0.86 -2.30 -4.63
CA LEU A 55 -2.21 -1.82 -4.90
C LEU A 55 -3.24 -2.28 -3.86
N VAL A 56 -2.86 -3.28 -3.04
CA VAL A 56 -3.70 -3.82 -1.97
C VAL A 56 -3.33 -3.16 -0.66
N GLN A 57 -4.17 -2.28 -0.16
CA GLN A 57 -3.95 -1.61 1.12
C GLN A 57 -4.11 -2.60 2.28
N ASN A 58 -3.28 -2.45 3.33
CA ASN A 58 -3.30 -3.32 4.51
C ASN A 58 -3.20 -4.83 4.14
N ARG A 59 -2.28 -5.14 3.23
CA ARG A 59 -2.08 -6.50 2.68
C ARG A 59 -1.60 -7.52 3.71
N ASP A 60 -1.02 -7.04 4.79
CA ASP A 60 -0.42 -7.82 5.87
C ASP A 60 -1.28 -7.87 7.15
N PHE A 61 -2.39 -7.10 7.20
CA PHE A 61 -3.31 -7.01 8.34
C PHE A 61 -2.66 -6.48 9.61
N GLU A 62 -1.63 -5.63 9.48
CA GLU A 62 -0.86 -5.09 10.62
C GLU A 62 -1.23 -3.65 10.99
N TYR A 63 -2.20 -3.02 10.32
CA TYR A 63 -2.62 -1.66 10.65
C TYR A 63 -3.18 -1.57 12.07
N THR A 64 -2.81 -0.50 12.76
CA THR A 64 -3.29 -0.19 14.11
C THR A 64 -3.79 1.26 14.18
N PRO A 65 -4.71 1.59 15.10
CA PRO A 65 -5.19 2.96 15.28
C PRO A 65 -4.06 3.98 15.53
N THR A 66 -2.96 3.55 16.13
CA THR A 66 -1.81 4.42 16.43
C THR A 66 -1.08 4.90 15.19
N ASP A 67 -1.16 4.16 14.08
CA ASP A 67 -0.52 4.52 12.81
C ASP A 67 -1.20 5.73 12.15
N ARG A 68 -2.41 6.09 12.59
CA ARG A 68 -3.20 7.20 12.04
C ARG A 68 -3.85 8.05 13.14
N GLY A 69 -3.07 8.54 14.08
CA GLY A 69 -3.56 9.47 15.10
C GLY A 69 -4.65 8.92 16.03
N ASN A 70 -4.62 7.61 16.30
CA ASN A 70 -5.62 6.85 17.06
C ASN A 70 -7.01 6.75 16.39
N ASP A 71 -7.07 6.82 15.07
CA ASP A 71 -8.30 6.53 14.32
C ASP A 71 -8.66 5.05 14.44
N GLN A 72 -9.80 4.76 15.09
CA GLN A 72 -10.28 3.39 15.32
C GLN A 72 -10.67 2.64 14.05
N ASN A 73 -10.89 3.35 12.94
CA ASN A 73 -11.13 2.74 11.63
C ASN A 73 -9.83 2.23 11.00
N TRP A 74 -8.68 2.71 11.47
CA TRP A 74 -7.37 2.25 11.05
C TRP A 74 -6.94 1.04 11.89
N ASN A 75 -7.43 -0.12 11.51
CA ASN A 75 -7.27 -1.37 12.26
C ASN A 75 -6.88 -2.52 11.33
N THR A 76 -6.71 -3.70 11.86
CA THR A 76 -6.26 -4.90 11.14
C THR A 76 -7.13 -5.28 9.94
N THR A 77 -8.39 -4.85 9.89
CA THR A 77 -9.29 -5.10 8.75
C THR A 77 -9.54 -3.86 7.88
N HIS A 78 -8.83 -2.77 8.15
CA HIS A 78 -8.93 -1.56 7.33
C HIS A 78 -8.77 -1.87 5.84
N SER A 79 -9.62 -1.29 4.99
CA SER A 79 -9.72 -1.52 3.54
C SER A 79 -10.23 -2.91 3.12
N TRP A 80 -10.53 -3.80 4.06
CA TRP A 80 -11.09 -5.10 3.77
C TRP A 80 -12.56 -5.18 4.18
N SER A 81 -13.37 -5.80 3.35
CA SER A 81 -14.79 -6.04 3.61
C SER A 81 -15.25 -7.38 3.05
N VAL A 82 -16.32 -7.92 3.62
CA VAL A 82 -16.97 -9.14 3.13
C VAL A 82 -18.23 -8.76 2.37
N GLN A 83 -18.37 -9.29 1.17
CA GLN A 83 -19.62 -9.27 0.40
C GLN A 83 -20.28 -10.64 0.50
N GLY A 84 -21.61 -10.65 0.63
CA GLY A 84 -22.39 -11.87 0.85
C GLY A 84 -22.70 -12.11 2.33
N SER A 85 -23.66 -12.97 2.61
CA SER A 85 -24.17 -13.24 3.97
C SER A 85 -23.57 -14.48 4.62
N ASP A 86 -22.95 -15.35 3.83
CA ASP A 86 -22.54 -16.69 4.27
C ASP A 86 -21.02 -16.81 4.45
N ALA A 87 -20.37 -15.71 4.78
CA ALA A 87 -18.96 -15.71 5.14
C ALA A 87 -18.65 -14.71 6.23
N THR A 88 -17.55 -14.96 6.93
CA THR A 88 -16.99 -14.07 7.96
C THR A 88 -15.52 -13.84 7.72
N LEU A 89 -15.06 -12.64 8.11
CA LEU A 89 -13.67 -12.26 8.18
C LEU A 89 -13.27 -12.10 9.64
N SER A 90 -12.24 -12.79 10.06
CA SER A 90 -11.62 -12.59 11.35
C SER A 90 -10.11 -12.55 11.21
N ILE A 91 -9.42 -12.03 12.24
CA ILE A 91 -7.96 -11.98 12.27
C ILE A 91 -7.46 -12.99 13.29
N ALA A 92 -6.47 -13.77 12.91
CA ALA A 92 -5.82 -14.76 13.76
C ALA A 92 -4.30 -14.51 13.83
N THR A 93 -3.69 -15.07 14.88
CA THR A 93 -2.24 -14.93 15.16
C THR A 93 -1.55 -16.26 15.39
N GLU A 94 -2.30 -17.37 15.44
CA GLU A 94 -1.74 -18.70 15.67
C GLU A 94 -1.03 -19.25 14.43
N ASN A 95 0.24 -19.62 14.56
CA ASN A 95 1.04 -20.14 13.46
C ASN A 95 1.03 -19.20 12.22
N PRO A 96 1.45 -17.93 12.39
CA PRO A 96 1.49 -16.96 11.30
C PRO A 96 2.50 -17.37 10.24
N ILE A 97 2.49 -16.68 9.11
CA ILE A 97 3.45 -16.91 8.04
C ILE A 97 4.89 -16.56 8.47
N HIS A 98 5.03 -15.53 9.28
CA HIS A 98 6.32 -15.05 9.79
C HIS A 98 6.14 -14.36 11.14
N PRO A 99 7.10 -14.44 12.07
CA PRO A 99 7.01 -13.76 13.37
C PRO A 99 6.86 -12.24 13.29
N ASN A 100 7.40 -11.61 12.23
CA ASN A 100 7.30 -10.17 12.00
C ASN A 100 6.01 -9.77 11.26
N ASN A 101 5.18 -10.74 10.89
CA ASN A 101 3.84 -10.54 10.36
C ASN A 101 2.92 -11.52 11.09
N PRO A 102 2.58 -11.21 12.36
CA PRO A 102 1.85 -12.12 13.22
C PRO A 102 0.37 -12.24 12.88
N HIS A 103 -0.21 -11.25 12.19
CA HIS A 103 -1.63 -11.26 11.85
C HIS A 103 -1.89 -11.88 10.47
N TYR A 104 -3.01 -12.54 10.34
CA TYR A 104 -3.53 -12.98 9.04
C TYR A 104 -5.05 -13.08 9.05
N ALA A 105 -5.65 -12.88 7.88
CA ALA A 105 -7.08 -13.01 7.71
C ALA A 105 -7.51 -14.48 7.68
N VAL A 106 -8.56 -14.80 8.41
CA VAL A 106 -9.33 -16.03 8.28
C VAL A 106 -10.64 -15.68 7.59
N PHE A 107 -10.81 -16.18 6.39
CA PHE A 107 -12.03 -16.03 5.61
C PHE A 107 -12.79 -17.35 5.63
N ASP A 108 -13.80 -17.42 6.47
CA ASP A 108 -14.66 -18.59 6.64
C ASP A 108 -15.86 -18.45 5.73
N VAL A 109 -16.08 -19.44 4.86
CA VAL A 109 -17.09 -19.42 3.80
C VAL A 109 -17.98 -20.66 3.91
N ASN A 110 -19.25 -20.46 4.28
CA ASN A 110 -20.23 -21.53 4.35
C ASN A 110 -20.90 -21.80 2.98
N ALA A 111 -21.10 -20.74 2.17
CA ALA A 111 -21.61 -20.87 0.80
C ALA A 111 -20.75 -19.99 -0.13
N ALA A 112 -20.08 -20.63 -1.08
CA ALA A 112 -19.12 -19.94 -1.97
C ALA A 112 -19.81 -19.07 -3.04
N GLU A 113 -21.08 -19.28 -3.31
CA GLU A 113 -21.81 -18.49 -4.30
C GLU A 113 -22.09 -17.09 -3.80
N GLN A 114 -21.71 -16.07 -4.58
CA GLN A 114 -21.94 -14.66 -4.30
C GLN A 114 -21.21 -14.12 -3.04
N THR A 115 -20.16 -14.78 -2.62
CA THR A 115 -19.36 -14.37 -1.46
C THR A 115 -17.97 -13.94 -1.90
N ALA A 116 -17.52 -12.78 -1.42
CA ALA A 116 -16.19 -12.27 -1.73
C ALA A 116 -15.55 -11.55 -0.54
N LEU A 117 -14.23 -11.65 -0.47
CA LEU A 117 -13.39 -10.76 0.33
C LEU A 117 -12.89 -9.64 -0.59
N VAL A 118 -13.19 -8.40 -0.25
CA VAL A 118 -12.95 -7.23 -1.10
C VAL A 118 -11.93 -6.30 -0.44
N ASN A 119 -10.97 -5.84 -1.21
CA ASN A 119 -10.04 -4.78 -0.82
C ASN A 119 -10.32 -3.50 -1.59
N ALA A 120 -10.42 -2.39 -0.87
CA ALA A 120 -10.72 -1.08 -1.46
C ALA A 120 -9.50 -0.38 -2.08
N GLY A 121 -8.30 -0.92 -1.89
CA GLY A 121 -7.05 -0.26 -2.30
C GLY A 121 -6.80 1.02 -1.51
N PHE A 122 -6.00 1.91 -2.06
CA PHE A 122 -5.66 3.22 -1.50
C PHE A 122 -6.63 4.27 -2.10
N ASP A 123 -7.84 4.34 -1.53
CA ASP A 123 -8.96 5.14 -2.08
C ASP A 123 -9.35 4.72 -3.51
N GLY A 124 -9.28 3.42 -3.77
CA GLY A 124 -9.43 2.79 -5.07
C GLY A 124 -8.10 2.22 -5.60
N ILE A 125 -8.21 1.47 -6.69
CA ILE A 125 -7.06 0.90 -7.40
C ILE A 125 -7.02 1.50 -8.80
N ALA A 126 -6.00 2.30 -9.09
CA ALA A 126 -5.80 2.87 -10.43
C ALA A 126 -5.33 1.79 -11.39
N LEU A 127 -6.16 1.47 -12.39
CA LEU A 127 -5.85 0.46 -13.39
C LEU A 127 -5.85 1.08 -14.80
N THR A 128 -4.95 0.58 -15.63
CA THR A 128 -4.90 0.95 -17.06
C THR A 128 -5.40 -0.21 -17.92
N LYS A 129 -6.36 0.06 -18.77
CA LYS A 129 -6.91 -0.93 -19.70
C LYS A 129 -5.81 -1.55 -20.56
N GLY A 130 -5.80 -2.87 -20.63
CA GLY A 130 -4.83 -3.66 -21.39
C GLY A 130 -3.54 -4.00 -20.63
N GLU A 131 -3.29 -3.34 -19.49
CA GLU A 131 -2.11 -3.62 -18.68
C GLU A 131 -2.27 -4.88 -17.82
N LYS A 132 -1.13 -5.49 -17.48
CA LYS A 132 -1.03 -6.69 -16.66
C LYS A 132 -0.62 -6.35 -15.26
N TYR A 133 -1.25 -6.99 -14.30
CA TYR A 133 -1.02 -6.83 -12.87
C TYR A 133 -0.65 -8.17 -12.26
N ASP A 134 0.47 -8.21 -11.56
CA ASP A 134 0.89 -9.39 -10.82
C ASP A 134 0.10 -9.49 -9.52
N PHE A 135 -0.51 -10.63 -9.30
CA PHE A 135 -1.22 -10.95 -8.06
C PHE A 135 -0.48 -12.06 -7.31
N SER A 136 -0.34 -11.90 -6.02
CA SER A 136 0.13 -12.97 -5.15
C SER A 136 -0.56 -12.96 -3.80
N LEU A 137 -0.73 -14.13 -3.21
CA LEU A 137 -1.13 -14.30 -1.83
C LEU A 137 -0.40 -15.48 -1.21
N PHE A 138 -0.23 -15.43 0.10
CA PHE A 138 0.08 -16.61 0.89
C PHE A 138 -1.21 -17.13 1.50
N GLY A 139 -1.49 -18.42 1.33
CA GLY A 139 -2.71 -19.03 1.84
C GLY A 139 -2.46 -20.42 2.40
N LYS A 140 -3.25 -20.77 3.41
CA LYS A 140 -3.38 -22.13 3.94
C LYS A 140 -4.85 -22.45 4.19
N VAL A 141 -5.20 -23.71 4.23
CA VAL A 141 -6.54 -24.18 4.58
C VAL A 141 -6.55 -24.56 6.05
N LEU A 142 -7.32 -23.88 6.86
CA LEU A 142 -7.50 -24.21 8.28
C LEU A 142 -8.43 -25.41 8.43
N GLU A 143 -9.60 -25.34 7.81
CA GLU A 143 -10.62 -26.38 7.83
C GLU A 143 -11.09 -26.76 6.43
N GLY A 144 -11.74 -27.91 6.27
CA GLY A 144 -12.24 -28.37 4.98
C GLY A 144 -11.14 -28.75 3.98
N LYS A 145 -11.46 -28.61 2.69
CA LYS A 145 -10.58 -29.04 1.57
C LYS A 145 -9.90 -27.90 0.85
N GLY A 146 -10.32 -26.67 1.10
CA GLY A 146 -9.93 -25.52 0.30
C GLY A 146 -10.44 -25.63 -1.14
N GLY A 147 -9.87 -24.85 -2.05
CA GLY A 147 -10.33 -24.90 -3.43
C GLY A 147 -9.78 -23.78 -4.31
N LYS A 148 -10.45 -23.63 -5.44
CA LYS A 148 -10.18 -22.56 -6.39
C LYS A 148 -10.76 -21.24 -5.85
N VAL A 149 -9.92 -20.22 -5.81
CA VAL A 149 -10.26 -18.84 -5.45
C VAL A 149 -10.22 -18.01 -6.73
N LEU A 150 -11.34 -17.41 -7.09
CA LEU A 150 -11.41 -16.43 -8.18
C LEU A 150 -10.89 -15.09 -7.67
N VAL A 151 -10.07 -14.44 -8.49
CA VAL A 151 -9.53 -13.11 -8.21
C VAL A 151 -10.04 -12.17 -9.30
N ASN A 152 -10.80 -11.17 -8.89
CA ASN A 152 -11.47 -10.25 -9.80
C ASN A 152 -10.96 -8.83 -9.58
N LEU A 153 -10.74 -8.11 -10.68
CA LEU A 153 -10.72 -6.65 -10.68
C LEU A 153 -12.13 -6.18 -10.99
N VAL A 154 -12.68 -5.33 -10.18
CA VAL A 154 -14.03 -4.78 -10.37
C VAL A 154 -13.98 -3.27 -10.47
N ASP A 155 -14.82 -2.70 -11.33
CA ASP A 155 -14.99 -1.25 -11.41
C ASP A 155 -15.92 -0.73 -10.30
N LYS A 156 -16.14 0.59 -10.28
CA LYS A 156 -17.02 1.25 -9.30
C LYS A 156 -18.48 0.78 -9.33
N ASP A 157 -18.92 0.20 -10.44
CA ASP A 157 -20.28 -0.29 -10.64
C ASP A 157 -20.39 -1.79 -10.36
N GLY A 158 -19.31 -2.44 -9.93
CA GLY A 158 -19.22 -3.86 -9.62
C GLY A 158 -19.00 -4.76 -10.85
N THR A 159 -18.71 -4.18 -12.02
CA THR A 159 -18.44 -4.95 -13.24
C THR A 159 -17.04 -5.57 -13.18
N ILE A 160 -16.92 -6.84 -13.52
CA ILE A 160 -15.63 -7.52 -13.59
C ILE A 160 -14.87 -7.03 -14.83
N ILE A 161 -13.75 -6.36 -14.61
CA ILE A 161 -12.85 -5.82 -15.65
C ILE A 161 -11.53 -6.58 -15.74
N GLY A 162 -11.38 -7.66 -15.01
CA GLY A 162 -10.24 -8.57 -15.07
C GLY A 162 -10.47 -9.73 -14.13
N GLN A 163 -10.08 -10.93 -14.54
CA GLN A 163 -10.28 -12.14 -13.74
C GLN A 163 -9.11 -13.11 -13.90
N THR A 164 -8.73 -13.73 -12.79
CA THR A 164 -7.84 -14.89 -12.76
C THR A 164 -8.24 -15.82 -11.62
N ALA A 165 -7.47 -16.86 -11.37
CA ALA A 165 -7.73 -17.77 -10.27
C ALA A 165 -6.45 -18.36 -9.70
N VAL A 166 -6.50 -18.67 -8.40
CA VAL A 166 -5.48 -19.42 -7.69
C VAL A 166 -6.09 -20.62 -6.96
N ASN A 167 -5.27 -21.60 -6.54
CA ASN A 167 -5.75 -22.78 -5.82
C ASN A 167 -5.16 -22.78 -4.40
N VAL A 168 -6.00 -22.63 -3.38
CA VAL A 168 -5.62 -22.71 -1.97
C VAL A 168 -6.10 -24.04 -1.40
N THR A 169 -5.23 -25.03 -1.38
CA THR A 169 -5.56 -26.42 -0.98
C THR A 169 -4.59 -27.01 0.05
N SER A 170 -3.49 -26.30 0.34
CA SER A 170 -2.48 -26.74 1.30
C SER A 170 -2.88 -26.43 2.73
N LYS A 171 -2.57 -27.31 3.66
CA LYS A 171 -2.66 -27.06 5.11
C LYS A 171 -1.49 -26.21 5.64
N ASP A 172 -0.41 -26.13 4.87
CA ASP A 172 0.75 -25.27 5.15
C ASP A 172 0.67 -23.99 4.32
N TRP A 173 1.31 -22.93 4.81
CA TRP A 173 1.44 -21.67 4.07
C TRP A 173 2.10 -21.91 2.70
N LYS A 174 1.42 -21.53 1.65
CA LYS A 174 1.93 -21.58 0.27
C LYS A 174 1.66 -20.27 -0.45
N GLN A 175 2.68 -19.79 -1.15
CA GLN A 175 2.50 -18.66 -2.07
C GLN A 175 1.77 -19.12 -3.34
N GLN A 176 0.76 -18.39 -3.70
CA GLN A 176 0.05 -18.49 -4.97
C GLN A 176 0.35 -17.23 -5.78
N LYS A 177 0.52 -17.38 -7.09
CA LYS A 177 0.78 -16.27 -8.00
C LYS A 177 -0.10 -16.40 -9.24
N ALA A 178 -0.58 -15.28 -9.74
CA ALA A 178 -1.34 -15.19 -10.98
C ALA A 178 -1.15 -13.82 -11.61
N VAL A 179 -1.57 -13.68 -12.87
CA VAL A 179 -1.57 -12.39 -13.58
C VAL A 179 -3.00 -12.05 -13.93
N LEU A 180 -3.38 -10.79 -13.72
CA LEU A 180 -4.64 -10.21 -14.19
C LEU A 180 -4.35 -9.27 -15.35
N THR A 181 -5.27 -9.18 -16.29
CA THR A 181 -5.26 -8.14 -17.33
C THR A 181 -6.51 -7.31 -17.16
N ALA A 182 -6.37 -5.99 -17.04
CA ALA A 182 -7.51 -5.08 -17.01
C ALA A 182 -8.10 -4.92 -18.41
N THR A 183 -9.43 -5.02 -18.57
CA THR A 183 -10.14 -5.00 -19.86
C THR A 183 -11.05 -3.77 -20.02
#